data_0bf76331c0a4be7e6b4163437d27b31c
#
_entry.id   0bf76331c0a4be7e6b4163437d27b31c
#
_cell.length_a   1.000
_cell.length_b   1.000
_cell.length_c   1.000
_cell.angle_alpha   90.00
_cell.angle_beta   90.00
_cell.angle_gamma   90.00
#
_symmetry.space_group_name_H-M   'P 1'
#
loop_
_entity.id
_entity.type
_entity.pdbx_description
1 polymer ?
#
loop_
_entity_poly.entity_id
_entity_poly.type
_entity_poly.pdbx_seq_one_letter_code
_entity_poly.pdbx_strand_id
1 'polypeptide(L)'
;MKLTLMRDNSGTLTMRTLDITLQIEAMKHETKARPISNLRTSIRHASPDCKLEEAQKLTKVIPAANFRKTTNGTQMTAYNGIVQIEVNHLANRTEVNRVKQEAAELTQTLAAFMGSSGHSVKIWLRFTRPDKSLPKSREEAEIFQAHAYRKAVGLCQPALSYAIELKKPTLDQFCRQTYDPELYYNPDSTVIYMRQPLEMPSDTTYKETVQAENSPFKRLIPGYDSFDTLSALFEVALNKAYHSLSELHPNVHLHSDDDLKPLLVQLAENCFQSGIPEEETARWAIAHFYTQKKEFLIRQTVQNVYLNAKGFGKKSPLSAEQELELRTEEFMQRRYEFRYNTMTTVTEYRERNTFCFCFRPVTNRTRNSIAMNARLEGLNLWDR
;
A
#
# COMPACT_ATOMS: atom_id res chain seq x y z
N MET A 1 -1.58 5.54 29.38
CA MET A 1 -2.22 4.59 28.44
C MET A 1 -1.46 3.28 28.48
N LYS A 2 -2.15 2.13 28.56
CA LYS A 2 -1.48 0.81 28.67
C LYS A 2 -1.59 0.03 27.37
N LEU A 3 -0.58 -0.73 27.02
CA LEU A 3 -0.52 -1.63 25.85
C LEU A 3 -0.45 -3.08 26.36
N THR A 4 -0.88 -4.03 25.54
CA THR A 4 -0.70 -5.45 25.85
C THR A 4 0.63 -5.96 25.26
N LEU A 5 1.42 -6.56 26.10
CA LEU A 5 2.61 -7.32 25.73
C LEU A 5 2.29 -8.82 25.81
N MET A 6 2.55 -9.53 24.73
CA MET A 6 2.30 -10.95 24.62
C MET A 6 3.60 -11.68 24.26
N ARG A 7 3.93 -12.72 25.01
CA ARG A 7 5.10 -13.55 24.75
C ARG A 7 4.73 -15.02 24.84
N ASP A 8 5.17 -15.76 23.87
CA ASP A 8 5.09 -17.22 23.88
C ASP A 8 6.43 -17.78 24.38
N ASN A 9 6.39 -18.45 25.52
CA ASN A 9 7.54 -19.13 26.09
C ASN A 9 7.29 -20.64 26.00
N SER A 10 7.74 -21.27 24.90
CA SER A 10 7.64 -22.72 24.69
C SER A 10 6.22 -23.27 24.89
N GLY A 11 5.22 -22.65 24.24
CA GLY A 11 3.81 -23.06 24.31
C GLY A 11 3.03 -22.45 25.48
N THR A 12 3.68 -21.69 26.36
CA THR A 12 3.00 -20.95 27.41
C THR A 12 2.87 -19.48 27.05
N LEU A 13 1.66 -19.08 26.66
CA LEU A 13 1.34 -17.70 26.34
C LEU A 13 1.24 -16.87 27.64
N THR A 14 2.11 -15.87 27.76
CA THR A 14 2.08 -14.88 28.85
C THR A 14 1.59 -13.53 28.30
N MET A 15 0.72 -12.86 29.05
CA MET A 15 0.22 -11.52 28.73
C MET A 15 0.41 -10.59 29.92
N ARG A 16 0.86 -9.38 29.65
CA ARG A 16 0.97 -8.31 30.63
C ARG A 16 0.65 -6.97 30.00
N THR A 17 0.19 -6.02 30.78
CA THR A 17 0.04 -4.64 30.34
C THR A 17 1.22 -3.79 30.76
N LEU A 18 1.63 -2.88 29.90
CA LEU A 18 2.71 -1.91 30.17
C LEU A 18 2.25 -0.52 29.73
N ASP A 19 2.69 0.50 30.46
CA ASP A 19 2.43 1.87 30.03
C ASP A 19 3.15 2.18 28.70
N ILE A 20 2.48 2.95 27.82
CA ILE A 20 3.02 3.27 26.49
C ILE A 20 4.38 3.96 26.57
N THR A 21 4.56 4.88 27.53
CA THR A 21 5.82 5.61 27.69
C THR A 21 6.97 4.66 28.03
N LEU A 22 6.72 3.70 28.93
CA LEU A 22 7.71 2.66 29.25
C LEU A 22 8.01 1.74 28.07
N GLN A 23 6.99 1.46 27.24
CA GLN A 23 7.19 0.67 26.03
C GLN A 23 8.02 1.41 24.99
N ILE A 24 7.77 2.71 24.81
CA ILE A 24 8.54 3.58 23.93
C ILE A 24 10.02 3.62 24.38
N GLU A 25 10.27 3.81 25.68
CA GLU A 25 11.63 3.77 26.20
C GLU A 25 12.29 2.40 26.01
N ALA A 26 11.55 1.31 26.21
CA ALA A 26 12.05 -0.04 25.94
C ALA A 26 12.37 -0.31 24.46
N MET A 27 11.77 0.45 23.53
CA MET A 27 12.10 0.39 22.10
C MET A 27 13.35 1.20 21.73
N LYS A 28 13.69 2.25 22.50
CA LYS A 28 14.91 3.04 22.30
C LYS A 28 16.17 2.33 22.76
N HIS A 29 16.01 1.40 23.69
CA HIS A 29 17.13 0.71 24.31
C HIS A 29 17.04 -0.81 24.09
N GLU A 30 18.11 -1.39 23.58
CA GLU A 30 18.18 -2.84 23.42
C GLU A 30 18.82 -3.48 24.66
N THR A 31 18.32 -4.67 25.06
CA THR A 31 18.91 -5.44 26.16
C THR A 31 20.31 -5.93 25.80
N LYS A 32 21.11 -6.32 26.82
CA LYS A 32 22.47 -6.87 26.63
C LYS A 32 22.52 -8.08 25.69
N ALA A 33 21.45 -8.87 25.63
CA ALA A 33 21.32 -10.03 24.72
C ALA A 33 21.12 -9.63 23.22
N ARG A 34 20.84 -8.37 22.95
CA ARG A 34 20.67 -7.81 21.59
C ARG A 34 19.78 -8.63 20.63
N PRO A 35 18.58 -9.07 21.06
CA PRO A 35 17.78 -9.99 20.28
C PRO A 35 17.35 -9.40 18.93
N ILE A 36 17.11 -8.07 18.86
CA ILE A 36 16.68 -7.39 17.63
C ILE A 36 17.86 -7.21 16.67
N SER A 37 19.02 -6.79 17.18
CA SER A 37 20.24 -6.66 16.38
C SER A 37 20.67 -8.01 15.82
N ASN A 38 20.58 -9.08 16.60
CA ASN A 38 20.86 -10.44 16.17
C ASN A 38 19.88 -10.88 15.07
N LEU A 39 18.56 -10.65 15.26
CA LEU A 39 17.56 -10.93 14.23
C LEU A 39 17.88 -10.21 12.92
N ARG A 40 18.22 -8.92 12.97
CA ARG A 40 18.57 -8.14 11.78
C ARG A 40 19.83 -8.67 11.08
N THR A 41 20.79 -9.14 11.85
CA THR A 41 21.99 -9.81 11.31
C THR A 41 21.61 -11.13 10.65
N SER A 42 20.80 -11.97 11.32
CA SER A 42 20.31 -13.23 10.76
C SER A 42 19.49 -13.02 9.47
N ILE A 43 18.66 -11.97 9.40
CA ILE A 43 17.92 -11.62 8.18
C ILE A 43 18.85 -11.35 6.99
N ARG A 44 20.04 -10.85 7.21
CA ARG A 44 21.01 -10.60 6.13
C ARG A 44 21.74 -11.86 5.66
N HIS A 45 21.96 -12.82 6.55
CA HIS A 45 22.90 -13.91 6.32
C HIS A 45 22.30 -15.32 6.42
N ALA A 46 21.11 -15.50 7.00
CA ALA A 46 20.50 -16.80 7.25
C ALA A 46 19.40 -17.19 6.25
N SER A 47 19.05 -18.50 6.27
CA SER A 47 17.91 -19.02 5.50
C SER A 47 16.58 -18.43 5.99
N PRO A 48 15.53 -18.42 5.14
CA PRO A 48 14.21 -17.89 5.50
C PRO A 48 13.60 -18.54 6.76
N ASP A 49 13.82 -19.83 6.97
CA ASP A 49 13.24 -20.60 8.08
C ASP A 49 13.81 -20.18 9.44
N CYS A 50 15.14 -20.03 9.53
CA CYS A 50 15.79 -19.54 10.75
C CYS A 50 15.34 -18.12 11.13
N LYS A 51 15.07 -17.28 10.14
CA LYS A 51 14.57 -15.91 10.34
C LYS A 51 13.21 -15.88 11.02
N LEU A 52 12.33 -16.81 10.63
CA LEU A 52 10.97 -16.88 11.18
C LEU A 52 11.00 -17.31 12.64
N GLU A 53 11.80 -18.31 13.02
CA GLU A 53 11.91 -18.80 14.40
C GLU A 53 12.42 -17.72 15.36
N GLU A 54 13.47 -16.99 15.01
CA GLU A 54 13.98 -15.90 15.84
C GLU A 54 12.97 -14.77 16.00
N ALA A 55 12.26 -14.44 14.92
CA ALA A 55 11.21 -13.43 14.99
C ALA A 55 10.04 -13.84 15.89
N GLN A 56 9.70 -15.14 15.94
CA GLN A 56 8.62 -15.66 16.79
C GLN A 56 8.94 -15.52 18.29
N LYS A 57 10.20 -15.57 18.69
CA LYS A 57 10.66 -15.43 20.08
C LYS A 57 10.49 -14.01 20.61
N LEU A 58 10.34 -13.01 19.75
CA LEU A 58 10.17 -11.62 20.17
C LEU A 58 8.79 -11.38 20.80
N THR A 59 8.78 -10.56 21.84
CA THR A 59 7.54 -10.09 22.46
C THR A 59 6.68 -9.38 21.42
N LYS A 60 5.40 -9.71 21.36
CA LYS A 60 4.39 -9.04 20.55
C LYS A 60 3.79 -7.88 21.34
N VAL A 61 3.65 -6.73 20.72
CA VAL A 61 3.09 -5.50 21.29
C VAL A 61 1.77 -5.23 20.59
N ILE A 62 0.67 -5.23 21.32
CA ILE A 62 -0.68 -4.95 20.83
C ILE A 62 -1.07 -3.54 21.26
N PRO A 63 -1.12 -2.55 20.35
CA PRO A 63 -1.44 -1.17 20.71
C PRO A 63 -2.93 -0.90 20.85
N ALA A 64 -3.79 -1.56 20.05
CA ALA A 64 -5.19 -1.20 19.91
C ALA A 64 -6.01 -1.47 21.17
N ALA A 65 -5.72 -2.55 21.90
CA ALA A 65 -6.51 -2.95 23.06
C ALA A 65 -5.65 -3.64 24.14
N ASN A 66 -6.21 -3.64 25.36
CA ASN A 66 -5.67 -4.41 26.47
C ASN A 66 -6.38 -5.76 26.57
N PHE A 67 -5.58 -6.81 26.71
CA PHE A 67 -6.07 -8.17 26.85
C PHE A 67 -5.55 -8.82 28.12
N ARG A 68 -6.36 -9.74 28.66
CA ARG A 68 -5.93 -10.68 29.72
C ARG A 68 -6.19 -12.12 29.26
N LYS A 69 -5.36 -13.02 29.71
CA LYS A 69 -5.57 -14.45 29.53
C LYS A 69 -6.67 -14.92 30.49
N THR A 70 -7.58 -15.74 29.99
CA THR A 70 -8.63 -16.43 30.78
C THR A 70 -8.54 -17.92 30.52
N THR A 71 -9.30 -18.73 31.27
CA THR A 71 -9.40 -20.17 31.04
C THR A 71 -9.92 -20.52 29.64
N ASN A 72 -10.77 -19.65 29.08
CA ASN A 72 -11.43 -19.87 27.78
C ASN A 72 -10.82 -19.04 26.64
N GLY A 73 -9.56 -18.59 26.78
CA GLY A 73 -8.89 -17.81 25.73
C GLY A 73 -8.43 -16.42 26.19
N THR A 74 -8.63 -15.40 25.36
CA THR A 74 -8.22 -14.02 25.65
C THR A 74 -9.45 -13.12 25.73
N GLN A 75 -9.51 -12.28 26.76
CA GLN A 75 -10.58 -11.31 26.96
C GLN A 75 -10.03 -9.89 26.84
N MET A 76 -10.70 -9.04 26.04
CA MET A 76 -10.42 -7.61 26.01
C MET A 76 -10.84 -6.97 27.33
N THR A 77 -9.98 -6.17 27.91
CA THR A 77 -10.26 -5.43 29.16
C THR A 77 -10.45 -3.93 28.91
N ALA A 78 -9.84 -3.40 27.89
CA ALA A 78 -10.02 -2.00 27.47
C ALA A 78 -9.61 -1.84 26.00
N TYR A 79 -10.27 -0.94 25.30
CA TYR A 79 -9.84 -0.45 23.99
C TYR A 79 -9.06 0.84 24.16
N ASN A 80 -7.95 0.99 23.43
CA ASN A 80 -7.03 2.12 23.58
C ASN A 80 -7.22 3.22 22.53
N GLY A 81 -7.95 2.94 21.46
CA GLY A 81 -8.09 3.86 20.33
C GLY A 81 -6.79 4.08 19.53
N ILE A 82 -5.81 3.19 19.64
CA ILE A 82 -4.60 3.26 18.83
C ILE A 82 -4.76 2.40 17.59
N VAL A 83 -4.56 3.03 16.44
CA VAL A 83 -4.48 2.35 15.14
C VAL A 83 -3.02 2.26 14.74
N GLN A 84 -2.62 1.06 14.31
CA GLN A 84 -1.31 0.80 13.73
C GLN A 84 -1.45 0.60 12.22
N ILE A 85 -0.71 1.37 11.45
CA ILE A 85 -0.46 1.15 10.02
C ILE A 85 1.00 0.80 9.79
N GLU A 86 1.31 0.25 8.63
CA GLU A 86 2.63 -0.31 8.34
C GLU A 86 3.05 -0.03 6.90
N VAL A 87 4.29 0.42 6.74
CA VAL A 87 4.99 0.45 5.45
C VAL A 87 6.06 -0.63 5.48
N ASN A 88 5.98 -1.58 4.55
CA ASN A 88 6.89 -2.74 4.49
C ASN A 88 7.78 -2.69 3.24
N HIS A 89 8.69 -3.67 3.17
CA HIS A 89 9.58 -3.92 2.02
C HIS A 89 10.51 -2.74 1.67
N LEU A 90 10.88 -1.94 2.66
CA LEU A 90 11.88 -0.88 2.51
C LEU A 90 13.27 -1.51 2.32
N ALA A 91 14.00 -1.04 1.31
CA ALA A 91 15.25 -1.67 0.91
C ALA A 91 16.39 -1.41 1.90
N ASN A 92 16.42 -0.25 2.54
CA ASN A 92 17.54 0.19 3.36
C ASN A 92 17.10 1.16 4.49
N ARG A 93 18.06 1.50 5.35
CA ARG A 93 17.83 2.39 6.48
C ARG A 93 17.47 3.82 6.07
N THR A 94 17.94 4.28 4.91
CA THR A 94 17.64 5.62 4.41
C THR A 94 16.14 5.74 4.08
N GLU A 95 15.57 4.74 3.42
CA GLU A 95 14.14 4.68 3.14
C GLU A 95 13.31 4.59 4.43
N VAL A 96 13.74 3.76 5.39
CA VAL A 96 13.10 3.66 6.71
C VAL A 96 13.08 5.02 7.42
N ASN A 97 14.21 5.73 7.45
CA ASN A 97 14.30 7.04 8.08
C ASN A 97 13.45 8.07 7.34
N ARG A 98 13.40 8.03 6.02
CA ARG A 98 12.54 8.90 5.21
C ARG A 98 11.07 8.72 5.56
N VAL A 99 10.58 7.48 5.58
CA VAL A 99 9.17 7.20 5.95
C VAL A 99 8.87 7.61 7.39
N LYS A 100 9.80 7.41 8.34
CA LYS A 100 9.63 7.89 9.71
C LYS A 100 9.52 9.41 9.79
N GLN A 101 10.34 10.11 9.01
CA GLN A 101 10.34 11.58 8.95
C GLN A 101 9.05 12.11 8.34
N GLU A 102 8.62 11.56 7.19
CA GLU A 102 7.34 11.89 6.56
C GLU A 102 6.16 11.63 7.52
N ALA A 103 6.17 10.52 8.25
CA ALA A 103 5.16 10.24 9.26
C ALA A 103 5.21 11.21 10.45
N ALA A 104 6.40 11.67 10.86
CA ALA A 104 6.58 12.61 11.96
C ALA A 104 6.07 14.04 11.63
N GLU A 105 6.01 14.40 10.34
CA GLU A 105 5.44 15.68 9.89
C GLU A 105 3.92 15.74 10.07
N LEU A 106 3.25 14.59 10.17
CA LEU A 106 1.81 14.54 10.46
C LEU A 106 1.57 14.79 11.96
N THR A 107 0.86 15.86 12.28
CA THR A 107 0.52 16.23 13.68
C THR A 107 -0.26 15.15 14.42
N GLN A 108 -0.93 14.25 13.70
CA GLN A 108 -1.71 13.12 14.22
C GLN A 108 -0.85 11.91 14.61
N THR A 109 0.40 11.86 14.19
CA THR A 109 1.27 10.71 14.47
C THR A 109 1.67 10.68 15.94
N LEU A 110 1.22 9.64 16.65
CA LEU A 110 1.60 9.36 18.02
C LEU A 110 3.03 8.79 18.11
N ALA A 111 3.34 7.82 17.26
CA ALA A 111 4.66 7.22 17.17
C ALA A 111 4.95 6.71 15.76
N ALA A 112 6.21 6.80 15.34
CA ALA A 112 6.71 6.20 14.12
C ALA A 112 8.08 5.57 14.39
N PHE A 113 8.22 4.28 14.09
CA PHE A 113 9.41 3.51 14.43
C PHE A 113 9.70 2.37 13.46
N MET A 114 10.96 2.02 13.38
CA MET A 114 11.45 0.92 12.56
C MET A 114 10.99 -0.43 13.12
N GLY A 115 10.45 -1.30 12.29
CA GLY A 115 10.08 -2.66 12.66
C GLY A 115 11.28 -3.54 13.03
N SER A 116 11.00 -4.71 13.63
CA SER A 116 12.03 -5.63 14.10
C SER A 116 12.98 -6.14 13.01
N SER A 117 12.48 -6.29 11.77
CA SER A 117 13.30 -6.69 10.61
C SER A 117 14.28 -5.63 10.13
N GLY A 118 14.03 -4.35 10.43
CA GLY A 118 14.78 -3.23 9.87
C GLY A 118 14.33 -2.78 8.48
N HIS A 119 13.30 -3.41 7.90
CA HIS A 119 12.78 -3.17 6.54
C HIS A 119 11.32 -2.72 6.54
N SER A 120 10.85 -2.19 7.65
CA SER A 120 9.47 -1.65 7.77
C SER A 120 9.40 -0.50 8.74
N VAL A 121 8.36 0.32 8.61
CA VAL A 121 8.00 1.37 9.57
C VAL A 121 6.60 1.09 10.08
N LYS A 122 6.43 1.20 11.40
CA LYS A 122 5.14 1.16 12.08
C LYS A 122 4.77 2.57 12.48
N ILE A 123 3.52 2.95 12.22
CA ILE A 123 2.99 4.28 12.54
C ILE A 123 1.76 4.08 13.42
N TRP A 124 1.72 4.74 14.56
CA TRP A 124 0.60 4.72 15.48
C TRP A 124 -0.11 6.06 15.48
N LEU A 125 -1.46 6.02 15.40
CA LEU A 125 -2.33 7.19 15.48
C LEU A 125 -3.40 6.98 16.55
N ARG A 126 -3.89 8.08 17.16
CA ARG A 126 -4.93 8.03 18.20
C ARG A 126 -6.28 8.44 17.66
N PHE A 127 -7.29 7.65 18.01
CA PHE A 127 -8.68 7.87 17.63
C PHE A 127 -9.60 7.84 18.85
N THR A 128 -10.59 8.72 18.87
CA THR A 128 -11.65 8.73 19.88
C THR A 128 -12.98 9.15 19.24
N ARG A 129 -14.08 9.00 20.00
CA ARG A 129 -15.33 9.67 19.69
C ARG A 129 -15.20 11.18 19.94
N PRO A 130 -16.12 12.03 19.42
CA PRO A 130 -16.08 13.48 19.63
C PRO A 130 -16.16 13.89 21.11
N ASP A 131 -16.84 13.09 21.95
CA ASP A 131 -16.92 13.25 23.40
C ASP A 131 -15.69 12.72 24.15
N LYS A 132 -14.62 12.36 23.43
CA LYS A 132 -13.39 11.75 23.93
C LYS A 132 -13.56 10.37 24.55
N SER A 133 -14.74 9.76 24.47
CA SER A 133 -14.97 8.39 24.91
C SER A 133 -14.39 7.36 23.91
N LEU A 134 -14.20 6.14 24.39
CA LEU A 134 -13.80 4.98 23.61
C LEU A 134 -14.85 3.87 23.73
N PRO A 135 -14.97 2.98 22.73
CA PRO A 135 -15.78 1.78 22.82
C PRO A 135 -15.50 0.96 24.07
N LYS A 136 -16.54 0.44 24.69
CA LYS A 136 -16.44 -0.37 25.91
C LYS A 136 -16.62 -1.86 25.64
N SER A 137 -17.49 -2.23 24.69
CA SER A 137 -17.67 -3.63 24.27
C SER A 137 -16.66 -4.00 23.18
N ARG A 138 -16.44 -5.30 23.01
CA ARG A 138 -15.55 -5.82 21.97
C ARG A 138 -16.11 -5.55 20.58
N GLU A 139 -17.41 -5.77 20.39
CA GLU A 139 -18.11 -5.57 19.11
C GLU A 139 -18.01 -4.11 18.66
N GLU A 140 -18.31 -3.17 19.57
CA GLU A 140 -18.15 -1.74 19.25
C GLU A 140 -16.69 -1.37 18.93
N ALA A 141 -15.73 -1.96 19.65
CA ALA A 141 -14.31 -1.70 19.42
C ALA A 141 -13.84 -2.25 18.06
N GLU A 142 -14.32 -3.42 17.63
CA GLU A 142 -14.01 -3.99 16.31
C GLU A 142 -14.54 -3.10 15.18
N ILE A 143 -15.81 -2.62 15.30
CA ILE A 143 -16.41 -1.69 14.34
C ILE A 143 -15.60 -0.37 14.31
N PHE A 144 -15.31 0.18 15.48
CA PHE A 144 -14.56 1.42 15.59
C PHE A 144 -13.15 1.28 15.00
N GLN A 145 -12.44 0.19 15.31
CA GLN A 145 -11.10 -0.09 14.80
C GLN A 145 -11.07 -0.20 13.28
N ALA A 146 -12.08 -0.86 12.68
CA ALA A 146 -12.18 -1.00 11.24
C ALA A 146 -12.32 0.36 10.53
N HIS A 147 -13.19 1.23 11.03
CA HIS A 147 -13.34 2.57 10.48
C HIS A 147 -12.15 3.48 10.75
N ALA A 148 -11.58 3.39 11.96
CA ALA A 148 -10.40 4.18 12.34
C ALA A 148 -9.17 3.79 11.50
N TYR A 149 -8.98 2.50 11.23
CA TYR A 149 -7.89 2.03 10.36
C TYR A 149 -8.03 2.58 8.93
N ARG A 150 -9.22 2.52 8.35
CA ARG A 150 -9.50 3.09 7.02
C ARG A 150 -9.16 4.58 6.98
N LYS A 151 -9.60 5.33 7.99
CA LYS A 151 -9.31 6.76 8.10
C LYS A 151 -7.82 7.03 8.31
N ALA A 152 -7.11 6.18 9.08
CA ALA A 152 -5.67 6.29 9.27
C ALA A 152 -4.91 6.10 7.96
N VAL A 153 -5.27 5.07 7.18
CA VAL A 153 -4.67 4.84 5.86
C VAL A 153 -4.94 6.02 4.92
N GLY A 154 -6.20 6.51 4.84
CA GLY A 154 -6.57 7.65 4.01
C GLY A 154 -5.83 8.95 4.36
N LEU A 155 -5.54 9.14 5.64
CA LEU A 155 -4.80 10.31 6.11
C LEU A 155 -3.29 10.20 5.83
N CYS A 156 -2.71 9.02 6.03
CA CYS A 156 -1.25 8.86 5.96
C CYS A 156 -0.75 8.58 4.54
N GLN A 157 -1.50 7.84 3.71
CA GLN A 157 -1.03 7.44 2.39
C GLN A 157 -0.61 8.62 1.49
N PRO A 158 -1.34 9.75 1.44
CA PRO A 158 -0.92 10.91 0.62
C PRO A 158 0.36 11.58 1.10
N ALA A 159 0.70 11.43 2.38
CA ALA A 159 1.88 12.05 2.99
C ALA A 159 3.14 11.17 2.93
N LEU A 160 2.98 9.88 2.60
CA LEU A 160 4.07 8.93 2.58
C LEU A 160 4.53 8.63 1.15
N SER A 161 5.84 8.59 0.93
CA SER A 161 6.45 8.24 -0.37
C SER A 161 6.31 6.76 -0.73
N TYR A 162 5.94 5.91 0.23
CA TYR A 162 5.81 4.46 0.05
C TYR A 162 4.41 3.99 0.42
N ALA A 163 3.96 2.92 -0.25
CA ALA A 163 2.63 2.37 -0.03
C ALA A 163 2.47 1.75 1.37
N ILE A 164 1.35 2.05 2.02
CA ILE A 164 0.94 1.39 3.26
C ILE A 164 0.49 -0.03 2.93
N GLU A 165 0.98 -1.01 3.68
CA GLU A 165 0.51 -2.40 3.56
C GLU A 165 -0.89 -2.52 4.16
N LEU A 166 -1.87 -2.79 3.30
CA LEU A 166 -3.26 -2.94 3.71
C LEU A 166 -3.47 -4.28 4.41
N LYS A 167 -3.97 -4.23 5.64
CA LYS A 167 -4.30 -5.40 6.46
C LYS A 167 -5.72 -5.31 6.98
N LYS A 168 -6.38 -6.46 7.15
CA LYS A 168 -7.65 -6.50 7.88
C LYS A 168 -7.39 -6.03 9.31
N PRO A 169 -8.00 -4.94 9.77
CA PRO A 169 -7.79 -4.44 11.12
C PRO A 169 -8.45 -5.37 12.12
N THR A 170 -7.68 -5.79 13.11
CA THR A 170 -8.16 -6.56 14.25
C THR A 170 -7.68 -5.91 15.55
N LEU A 171 -8.41 -6.14 16.66
CA LEU A 171 -8.03 -5.56 17.95
C LEU A 171 -6.73 -6.15 18.51
N ASP A 172 -6.38 -7.35 18.09
CA ASP A 172 -5.15 -8.07 18.45
C ASP A 172 -4.01 -7.91 17.46
N GLN A 173 -4.18 -7.02 16.48
CA GLN A 173 -3.09 -6.67 15.57
C GLN A 173 -1.87 -6.22 16.38
N PHE A 174 -0.73 -6.86 16.12
CA PHE A 174 0.49 -6.61 16.87
C PHE A 174 1.66 -6.18 15.99
N CYS A 175 2.61 -5.48 16.58
CA CYS A 175 3.98 -5.45 16.10
C CYS A 175 4.88 -6.27 17.04
N ARG A 176 6.03 -6.72 16.52
CA ARG A 176 7.05 -7.33 17.39
C ARG A 176 7.84 -6.24 18.10
N GLN A 177 8.32 -6.56 19.30
CA GLN A 177 9.28 -5.70 19.99
C GLN A 177 10.41 -5.34 19.04
N THR A 178 10.75 -4.06 19.00
CA THR A 178 11.80 -3.54 18.13
C THR A 178 12.83 -2.75 18.92
N TYR A 179 13.94 -2.42 18.25
CA TYR A 179 14.95 -1.50 18.69
C TYR A 179 15.11 -0.39 17.66
N ASP A 180 14.81 0.83 18.06
CA ASP A 180 14.98 2.03 17.24
C ASP A 180 15.30 3.23 18.15
N PRO A 181 16.60 3.56 18.32
CA PRO A 181 17.00 4.67 19.19
C PRO A 181 16.50 6.03 18.69
N GLU A 182 16.18 6.13 17.40
CA GLU A 182 15.71 7.34 16.74
C GLU A 182 14.20 7.29 16.46
N LEU A 183 13.44 6.48 17.24
CA LEU A 183 11.99 6.43 17.05
C LEU A 183 11.38 7.79 17.35
N TYR A 184 10.36 8.16 16.56
CA TYR A 184 9.53 9.34 16.81
C TYR A 184 8.43 8.99 17.80
N TYR A 185 8.21 9.86 18.81
CA TYR A 185 7.11 9.76 19.75
C TYR A 185 6.61 11.15 20.14
N ASN A 186 5.32 11.40 19.92
CA ASN A 186 4.65 12.65 20.30
C ASN A 186 3.42 12.34 21.16
N PRO A 187 3.53 12.42 22.50
CA PRO A 187 2.39 12.19 23.40
C PRO A 187 1.27 13.21 23.21
N ASP A 188 1.57 14.40 22.68
CA ASP A 188 0.62 15.49 22.42
C ASP A 188 0.07 15.48 21.00
N SER A 189 0.26 14.37 20.27
CA SER A 189 -0.27 14.22 18.91
C SER A 189 -1.77 14.51 18.84
N THR A 190 -2.19 15.13 17.75
CA THR A 190 -3.60 15.45 17.51
C THR A 190 -4.44 14.17 17.43
N VAL A 191 -5.46 14.08 18.28
CA VAL A 191 -6.39 12.94 18.28
C VAL A 191 -7.38 13.07 17.13
N ILE A 192 -7.62 11.98 16.42
CA ILE A 192 -8.56 11.94 15.30
C ILE A 192 -9.94 11.54 15.82
N TYR A 193 -10.95 12.36 15.53
CA TYR A 193 -12.32 12.12 15.98
C TYR A 193 -13.11 11.31 14.96
N MET A 194 -13.78 10.26 15.44
CA MET A 194 -14.70 9.43 14.67
C MET A 194 -16.15 9.80 15.02
N ARG A 195 -16.90 10.29 14.04
CA ARG A 195 -18.32 10.65 14.21
C ARG A 195 -19.20 9.42 14.11
N GLN A 196 -20.31 9.41 14.83
CA GLN A 196 -21.34 8.38 14.83
C GLN A 196 -22.46 8.69 13.81
N PRO A 197 -23.25 7.72 13.36
CA PRO A 197 -23.18 6.29 13.68
C PRO A 197 -22.10 5.57 12.86
N LEU A 198 -21.52 4.51 13.45
CA LEU A 198 -20.58 3.61 12.77
C LEU A 198 -21.28 2.25 12.62
N GLU A 199 -21.42 1.79 11.39
CA GLU A 199 -21.90 0.43 11.09
C GLU A 199 -20.68 -0.46 10.78
N MET A 200 -20.82 -1.77 11.00
CA MET A 200 -19.77 -2.71 10.65
C MET A 200 -19.59 -2.69 9.12
N PRO A 201 -18.42 -2.30 8.60
CA PRO A 201 -18.21 -2.40 7.17
C PRO A 201 -18.17 -3.88 6.78
N SER A 202 -18.85 -4.23 5.69
CA SER A 202 -18.68 -5.55 5.09
C SER A 202 -17.21 -5.73 4.69
N ASP A 203 -16.72 -6.96 4.67
CA ASP A 203 -15.35 -7.24 4.23
C ASP A 203 -15.11 -6.71 2.80
N THR A 204 -16.13 -6.76 1.94
CA THR A 204 -16.09 -6.23 0.58
C THR A 204 -15.99 -4.71 0.58
N THR A 205 -16.91 -4.02 1.29
CA THR A 205 -16.90 -2.55 1.39
C THR A 205 -15.61 -2.02 2.00
N TYR A 206 -15.07 -2.72 3.00
CA TYR A 206 -13.80 -2.35 3.61
C TYR A 206 -12.66 -2.40 2.60
N LYS A 207 -12.54 -3.49 1.85
CA LYS A 207 -11.50 -3.67 0.83
C LYS A 207 -11.64 -2.64 -0.29
N GLU A 208 -12.84 -2.48 -0.83
CA GLU A 208 -13.12 -1.54 -1.92
C GLU A 208 -12.80 -0.10 -1.52
N THR A 209 -13.28 0.35 -0.36
CA THR A 209 -13.06 1.75 0.06
C THR A 209 -11.59 2.03 0.37
N VAL A 210 -10.91 1.12 1.06
CA VAL A 210 -9.49 1.31 1.39
C VAL A 210 -8.63 1.25 0.13
N GLN A 211 -8.95 0.37 -0.82
CA GLN A 211 -8.22 0.28 -2.08
C GLN A 211 -8.54 1.45 -3.01
N ALA A 212 -9.79 1.88 -3.11
CA ALA A 212 -10.17 3.01 -3.96
C ALA A 212 -9.55 4.34 -3.48
N GLU A 213 -9.54 4.58 -2.17
CA GLU A 213 -9.01 5.82 -1.59
C GLU A 213 -7.48 5.84 -1.52
N ASN A 214 -6.84 4.68 -1.31
CA ASN A 214 -5.44 4.58 -0.91
C ASN A 214 -4.68 3.47 -1.65
N SER A 215 -5.20 3.00 -2.78
CA SER A 215 -4.63 1.88 -3.49
C SER A 215 -3.14 2.10 -3.77
N PRO A 216 -2.25 1.21 -3.29
CA PRO A 216 -0.86 1.18 -3.74
C PRO A 216 -0.75 0.89 -5.23
N PHE A 217 -1.86 0.51 -5.86
CA PHE A 217 -2.00 0.28 -7.30
C PHE A 217 -2.44 1.53 -8.08
N LYS A 218 -2.59 2.66 -7.39
CA LYS A 218 -2.88 3.95 -8.00
C LYS A 218 -1.61 4.54 -8.58
N ARG A 219 -1.11 4.07 -9.66
CA ARG A 219 0.07 4.52 -10.39
C ARG A 219 1.30 3.66 -10.22
N LEU A 220 1.48 2.78 -11.14
CA LEU A 220 2.81 2.26 -11.42
C LEU A 220 3.42 2.83 -12.69
N ILE A 221 2.61 3.47 -13.53
CA ILE A 221 3.10 4.03 -14.80
C ILE A 221 2.41 5.38 -15.05
N PRO A 222 3.08 6.52 -14.86
CA PRO A 222 2.58 7.82 -15.30
C PRO A 222 2.28 7.78 -16.81
N GLY A 223 1.19 8.43 -17.23
CA GLY A 223 0.73 8.40 -18.61
C GLY A 223 -0.41 7.40 -18.90
N TYR A 224 -0.61 6.39 -18.04
CA TYR A 224 -1.75 5.48 -18.13
C TYR A 224 -3.07 6.04 -17.56
N ASP A 225 -3.06 7.29 -17.10
CA ASP A 225 -4.23 7.96 -16.53
C ASP A 225 -5.24 8.42 -17.61
N SER A 226 -4.90 8.38 -18.89
CA SER A 226 -5.87 8.69 -19.93
C SER A 226 -6.84 7.53 -20.10
N PHE A 227 -8.14 7.85 -20.15
CA PHE A 227 -9.21 6.88 -20.39
C PHE A 227 -8.94 6.03 -21.64
N ASP A 228 -8.42 6.62 -22.70
CA ASP A 228 -8.14 5.95 -23.96
C ASP A 228 -7.03 4.89 -23.82
N THR A 229 -5.97 5.21 -23.11
CA THR A 229 -4.85 4.28 -22.88
C THR A 229 -5.27 3.09 -22.01
N LEU A 230 -5.96 3.34 -20.91
CA LEU A 230 -6.46 2.28 -20.03
C LEU A 230 -7.50 1.40 -20.75
N SER A 231 -8.36 1.98 -21.58
CA SER A 231 -9.33 1.25 -22.38
C SER A 231 -8.64 0.32 -23.39
N ALA A 232 -7.62 0.80 -24.09
CA ALA A 232 -6.84 -0.01 -25.02
C ALA A 232 -6.12 -1.17 -24.32
N LEU A 233 -5.56 -0.93 -23.13
CA LEU A 233 -4.94 -1.97 -22.31
C LEU A 233 -5.94 -3.03 -21.85
N PHE A 234 -7.15 -2.61 -21.47
CA PHE A 234 -8.21 -3.53 -21.09
C PHE A 234 -8.62 -4.43 -22.26
N GLU A 235 -8.80 -3.87 -23.45
CA GLU A 235 -9.12 -4.66 -24.67
C GLU A 235 -8.03 -5.69 -24.99
N VAL A 236 -6.76 -5.32 -24.87
CA VAL A 236 -5.65 -6.27 -25.04
C VAL A 236 -5.68 -7.37 -23.98
N ALA A 237 -5.94 -7.00 -22.72
CA ALA A 237 -6.04 -7.97 -21.61
C ALA A 237 -7.23 -8.94 -21.80
N LEU A 238 -8.35 -8.42 -22.30
CA LEU A 238 -9.55 -9.18 -22.61
C LEU A 238 -9.31 -10.18 -23.74
N ASN A 239 -8.72 -9.71 -24.85
CA ASN A 239 -8.38 -10.58 -25.99
C ASN A 239 -7.42 -11.71 -25.59
N LYS A 240 -6.41 -11.41 -24.75
CA LYS A 240 -5.53 -12.44 -24.20
C LYS A 240 -6.26 -13.45 -23.33
N ALA A 241 -7.22 -12.99 -22.50
CA ALA A 241 -8.01 -13.88 -21.66
C ALA A 241 -8.87 -14.84 -22.49
N TYR A 242 -9.51 -14.34 -23.55
CA TYR A 242 -10.25 -15.18 -24.50
C TYR A 242 -9.36 -16.20 -25.21
N HIS A 243 -8.17 -15.80 -25.66
CA HIS A 243 -7.22 -16.67 -26.32
C HIS A 243 -6.75 -17.80 -25.39
N SER A 244 -6.32 -17.44 -24.18
CA SER A 244 -5.87 -18.43 -23.17
C SER A 244 -6.98 -19.42 -22.81
N LEU A 245 -8.22 -18.94 -22.70
CA LEU A 245 -9.36 -19.82 -22.40
C LEU A 245 -9.68 -20.76 -23.56
N SER A 246 -9.64 -20.28 -24.81
CA SER A 246 -9.89 -21.09 -25.99
C SER A 246 -8.82 -22.17 -26.22
N GLU A 247 -7.57 -21.94 -25.85
CA GLU A 247 -6.51 -22.94 -25.88
C GLU A 247 -6.70 -24.02 -24.81
N LEU A 248 -7.16 -23.63 -23.60
CA LEU A 248 -7.38 -24.58 -22.50
C LEU A 248 -8.69 -25.34 -22.63
N HIS A 249 -9.72 -24.73 -23.22
CA HIS A 249 -11.07 -25.25 -23.33
C HIS A 249 -11.69 -24.97 -24.71
N PRO A 250 -11.35 -25.70 -25.77
CA PRO A 250 -11.79 -25.38 -27.13
C PRO A 250 -13.32 -25.40 -27.35
N ASN A 251 -14.09 -25.94 -26.43
CA ASN A 251 -15.57 -26.07 -26.51
C ASN A 251 -16.33 -25.19 -25.53
N VAL A 252 -15.69 -24.20 -24.92
CA VAL A 252 -16.38 -23.29 -23.98
C VAL A 252 -17.26 -22.32 -24.75
N HIS A 253 -18.57 -22.50 -24.65
CA HIS A 253 -19.56 -21.53 -25.05
C HIS A 253 -19.92 -20.70 -23.78
N LEU A 254 -19.62 -19.41 -23.77
CA LEU A 254 -19.85 -18.47 -22.64
C LEU A 254 -21.35 -18.25 -22.34
N HIS A 255 -22.09 -19.34 -22.12
CA HIS A 255 -23.53 -19.27 -21.87
C HIS A 255 -23.91 -19.49 -20.40
N SER A 256 -22.98 -19.93 -19.54
CA SER A 256 -23.23 -20.17 -18.11
C SER A 256 -22.36 -19.27 -17.21
N ASP A 257 -22.78 -19.09 -15.97
CA ASP A 257 -22.01 -18.38 -14.95
C ASP A 257 -20.73 -19.14 -14.57
N ASP A 258 -20.74 -20.47 -14.70
CA ASP A 258 -19.59 -21.32 -14.43
C ASP A 258 -18.47 -21.11 -15.46
N ASP A 259 -18.83 -20.80 -16.72
CA ASP A 259 -17.88 -20.50 -17.78
C ASP A 259 -17.30 -19.08 -17.68
N LEU A 260 -18.05 -18.14 -17.12
CA LEU A 260 -17.62 -16.75 -16.99
C LEU A 260 -16.52 -16.58 -15.93
N LYS A 261 -16.57 -17.35 -14.84
CA LYS A 261 -15.61 -17.20 -13.73
C LYS A 261 -14.15 -17.46 -14.13
N PRO A 262 -13.80 -18.52 -14.89
CA PRO A 262 -12.43 -18.71 -15.37
C PRO A 262 -11.96 -17.55 -16.27
N LEU A 263 -12.83 -17.04 -17.14
CA LEU A 263 -12.52 -15.91 -18.02
C LEU A 263 -12.25 -14.63 -17.19
N LEU A 264 -13.08 -14.37 -16.17
CA LEU A 264 -12.90 -13.22 -15.29
C LEU A 264 -11.61 -13.30 -14.48
N VAL A 265 -11.21 -14.48 -14.02
CA VAL A 265 -9.93 -14.66 -13.33
C VAL A 265 -8.78 -14.33 -14.26
N GLN A 266 -8.77 -14.91 -15.48
CA GLN A 266 -7.72 -14.66 -16.46
C GLN A 266 -7.67 -13.19 -16.90
N LEU A 267 -8.83 -12.56 -17.12
CA LEU A 267 -8.94 -11.14 -17.42
C LEU A 267 -8.37 -10.27 -16.27
N ALA A 268 -8.78 -10.55 -15.04
CA ALA A 268 -8.31 -9.79 -13.88
C ALA A 268 -6.80 -9.94 -13.67
N GLU A 269 -6.24 -11.14 -13.88
CA GLU A 269 -4.79 -11.38 -13.85
C GLU A 269 -4.05 -10.59 -14.93
N ASN A 270 -4.56 -10.60 -16.15
CA ASN A 270 -3.97 -9.85 -17.26
C ASN A 270 -4.04 -8.34 -17.01
N CYS A 271 -5.17 -7.82 -16.52
CA CYS A 271 -5.33 -6.42 -16.14
C CYS A 271 -4.39 -6.04 -14.99
N PHE A 272 -4.29 -6.86 -13.96
CA PHE A 272 -3.36 -6.68 -12.85
C PHE A 272 -1.91 -6.62 -13.32
N GLN A 273 -1.49 -7.56 -14.15
CA GLN A 273 -0.14 -7.61 -14.70
C GLN A 273 0.16 -6.41 -15.61
N SER A 274 -0.86 -5.87 -16.27
CA SER A 274 -0.77 -4.69 -17.13
C SER A 274 -0.80 -3.37 -16.38
N GLY A 275 -1.04 -3.37 -15.07
CA GLY A 275 -1.10 -2.17 -14.26
C GLY A 275 -2.44 -1.42 -14.32
N ILE A 276 -3.51 -2.04 -14.78
CA ILE A 276 -4.85 -1.44 -14.75
C ILE A 276 -5.37 -1.48 -13.31
N PRO A 277 -5.88 -0.36 -12.74
CA PRO A 277 -6.44 -0.34 -11.40
C PRO A 277 -7.62 -1.30 -11.22
N GLU A 278 -7.80 -1.84 -10.00
CA GLU A 278 -8.87 -2.80 -9.66
C GLU A 278 -10.26 -2.28 -10.03
N GLU A 279 -10.58 -1.04 -9.64
CA GLU A 279 -11.89 -0.44 -9.88
C GLU A 279 -12.17 -0.24 -11.38
N GLU A 280 -11.16 0.15 -12.16
CA GLU A 280 -11.28 0.28 -13.61
C GLU A 280 -11.51 -1.09 -14.27
N THR A 281 -10.76 -2.11 -13.84
CA THR A 281 -10.95 -3.49 -14.32
C THR A 281 -12.36 -3.98 -14.02
N ALA A 282 -12.86 -3.77 -12.80
CA ALA A 282 -14.21 -4.18 -12.42
C ALA A 282 -15.28 -3.43 -13.22
N ARG A 283 -15.15 -2.10 -13.36
CA ARG A 283 -16.09 -1.26 -14.09
C ARG A 283 -16.21 -1.66 -15.55
N TRP A 284 -15.11 -1.87 -16.24
CA TRP A 284 -15.13 -2.27 -17.64
C TRP A 284 -15.57 -3.70 -17.85
N ALA A 285 -15.20 -4.61 -16.96
CA ALA A 285 -15.68 -5.99 -17.00
C ALA A 285 -17.21 -6.04 -16.81
N ILE A 286 -17.77 -5.24 -15.90
CA ILE A 286 -19.22 -5.10 -15.71
C ILE A 286 -19.86 -4.55 -16.99
N ALA A 287 -19.32 -3.50 -17.58
CA ALA A 287 -19.84 -2.91 -18.80
C ALA A 287 -19.77 -3.87 -19.99
N HIS A 288 -18.70 -4.65 -20.11
CA HIS A 288 -18.49 -5.60 -21.20
C HIS A 288 -19.42 -6.82 -21.11
N PHE A 289 -19.55 -7.42 -19.91
CA PHE A 289 -20.34 -8.63 -19.69
C PHE A 289 -21.80 -8.35 -19.36
N TYR A 290 -22.22 -7.12 -19.34
CA TYR A 290 -23.55 -6.53 -19.12
C TYR A 290 -24.63 -7.51 -18.63
N THR A 291 -24.68 -7.74 -17.31
CA THR A 291 -25.87 -8.27 -16.63
C THR A 291 -25.84 -7.88 -15.15
N GLN A 292 -26.87 -7.19 -14.68
CA GLN A 292 -27.00 -6.75 -13.29
C GLN A 292 -26.84 -7.90 -12.25
N LYS A 293 -27.19 -9.13 -12.64
CA LYS A 293 -27.03 -10.31 -11.78
C LYS A 293 -25.60 -10.79 -11.60
N LYS A 294 -24.66 -10.33 -12.44
CA LYS A 294 -23.25 -10.78 -12.44
C LYS A 294 -22.29 -9.76 -11.85
N GLU A 295 -22.74 -8.55 -11.53
CA GLU A 295 -21.88 -7.49 -10.99
C GLU A 295 -21.15 -7.95 -9.72
N PHE A 296 -21.86 -8.59 -8.80
CA PHE A 296 -21.26 -9.11 -7.58
C PHE A 296 -20.17 -10.16 -7.87
N LEU A 297 -20.43 -11.09 -8.79
CA LEU A 297 -19.46 -12.11 -9.20
C LEU A 297 -18.21 -11.46 -9.82
N ILE A 298 -18.39 -10.46 -10.69
CA ILE A 298 -17.31 -9.76 -11.36
C ILE A 298 -16.45 -9.03 -10.33
N ARG A 299 -17.06 -8.19 -9.47
CA ARG A 299 -16.35 -7.45 -8.43
C ARG A 299 -15.60 -8.38 -7.48
N GLN A 300 -16.25 -9.43 -7.00
CA GLN A 300 -15.63 -10.40 -6.10
C GLN A 300 -14.45 -11.12 -6.75
N THR A 301 -14.57 -11.51 -8.03
CA THR A 301 -13.49 -12.21 -8.75
C THR A 301 -12.30 -11.29 -8.98
N VAL A 302 -12.52 -10.08 -9.49
CA VAL A 302 -11.47 -9.08 -9.69
C VAL A 302 -10.76 -8.79 -8.37
N GLN A 303 -11.51 -8.51 -7.31
CA GLN A 303 -10.95 -8.24 -5.98
C GLN A 303 -10.09 -9.40 -5.46
N ASN A 304 -10.57 -10.64 -5.58
CA ASN A 304 -9.81 -11.81 -5.14
C ASN A 304 -8.48 -11.97 -5.89
N VAL A 305 -8.47 -11.71 -7.20
CA VAL A 305 -7.23 -11.75 -7.99
C VAL A 305 -6.28 -10.65 -7.53
N TYR A 306 -6.74 -9.40 -7.40
CA TYR A 306 -5.89 -8.27 -7.01
C TYR A 306 -5.32 -8.41 -5.60
N LEU A 307 -6.03 -9.08 -4.69
CA LEU A 307 -5.55 -9.33 -3.33
C LEU A 307 -4.48 -10.42 -3.25
N ASN A 308 -4.55 -11.41 -4.13
CA ASN A 308 -3.69 -12.60 -4.07
C ASN A 308 -2.55 -12.58 -5.08
N ALA A 309 -2.68 -11.81 -6.18
CA ALA A 309 -1.66 -11.70 -7.21
C ALA A 309 -0.45 -10.89 -6.72
N LYS A 310 0.70 -11.17 -7.33
CA LYS A 310 1.96 -10.44 -7.08
C LYS A 310 2.49 -9.88 -8.39
N GLY A 311 3.06 -8.68 -8.32
CA GLY A 311 3.71 -8.08 -9.48
C GLY A 311 2.78 -7.25 -10.34
N PHE A 312 1.99 -6.38 -9.72
CA PHE A 312 1.17 -5.39 -10.42
C PHE A 312 2.00 -4.61 -11.44
N GLY A 313 1.49 -4.49 -12.67
CA GLY A 313 2.14 -3.77 -13.76
C GLY A 313 3.47 -4.38 -14.27
N LYS A 314 3.83 -5.60 -13.87
CA LYS A 314 5.11 -6.22 -14.26
C LYS A 314 5.15 -6.73 -15.71
N LYS A 315 4.01 -6.98 -16.31
CA LYS A 315 3.91 -7.41 -17.70
C LYS A 315 3.06 -6.40 -18.46
N SER A 316 3.69 -5.46 -19.10
CA SER A 316 2.97 -4.61 -20.02
C SER A 316 2.43 -5.47 -21.19
N PRO A 317 1.15 -5.35 -21.57
CA PRO A 317 0.61 -5.98 -22.77
C PRO A 317 1.06 -5.27 -24.04
N LEU A 318 1.75 -4.14 -23.90
CA LEU A 318 2.23 -3.34 -25.00
C LEU A 318 3.40 -4.03 -25.71
N SER A 319 3.53 -3.80 -27.00
CA SER A 319 4.77 -4.16 -27.71
C SER A 319 5.95 -3.39 -27.10
N ALA A 320 7.15 -3.90 -27.28
CA ALA A 320 8.37 -3.21 -26.80
C ALA A 320 8.45 -1.77 -27.36
N GLU A 321 7.92 -1.55 -28.55
CA GLU A 321 7.85 -0.25 -29.22
C GLU A 321 6.84 0.69 -28.54
N GLN A 322 5.65 0.21 -28.22
CA GLN A 322 4.62 0.96 -27.48
C GLN A 322 5.07 1.27 -26.06
N GLU A 323 5.74 0.33 -25.40
CA GLU A 323 6.29 0.55 -24.07
C GLU A 323 7.39 1.63 -24.09
N LEU A 324 8.26 1.61 -25.11
CA LEU A 324 9.27 2.63 -25.29
C LEU A 324 8.64 4.01 -25.58
N GLU A 325 7.59 4.07 -26.37
CA GLU A 325 6.86 5.30 -26.69
C GLU A 325 6.25 5.92 -25.43
N LEU A 326 5.56 5.12 -24.63
CA LEU A 326 4.98 5.56 -23.34
C LEU A 326 6.05 6.03 -22.36
N ARG A 327 7.13 5.28 -22.19
CA ARG A 327 8.23 5.67 -21.31
C ARG A 327 8.90 6.97 -21.79
N THR A 328 8.95 7.17 -23.10
CA THR A 328 9.47 8.39 -23.71
C THR A 328 8.56 9.58 -23.43
N GLU A 329 7.25 9.40 -23.61
CA GLU A 329 6.27 10.44 -23.33
C GLU A 329 6.28 10.82 -21.85
N GLU A 330 6.29 9.83 -20.96
CA GLU A 330 6.43 10.02 -19.52
C GLU A 330 7.68 10.81 -19.13
N PHE A 331 8.82 10.43 -19.69
CA PHE A 331 10.08 11.15 -19.49
C PHE A 331 9.96 12.62 -19.91
N MET A 332 9.37 12.87 -21.08
CA MET A 332 9.17 14.21 -21.60
C MET A 332 8.23 15.04 -20.74
N GLN A 333 7.08 14.49 -20.36
CA GLN A 333 6.07 15.17 -19.53
C GLN A 333 6.58 15.46 -18.12
N ARG A 334 7.35 14.55 -17.51
CA ARG A 334 7.91 14.73 -16.17
C ARG A 334 8.98 15.82 -16.12
N ARG A 335 9.82 15.90 -17.12
CA ARG A 335 11.00 16.80 -17.12
C ARG A 335 10.79 18.10 -17.82
N TYR A 336 9.95 18.10 -18.86
CA TYR A 336 9.83 19.23 -19.75
C TYR A 336 8.39 19.68 -19.90
N GLU A 337 8.21 20.95 -20.16
CA GLU A 337 6.95 21.55 -20.59
C GLU A 337 7.18 22.23 -21.94
N PHE A 338 6.33 21.90 -22.91
CA PHE A 338 6.42 22.44 -24.26
C PHE A 338 5.22 23.32 -24.54
N ARG A 339 5.42 24.37 -25.30
CA ARG A 339 4.36 25.18 -25.88
C ARG A 339 4.74 25.60 -27.29
N TYR A 340 3.73 25.79 -28.13
CA TYR A 340 3.93 26.39 -29.44
C TYR A 340 3.67 27.88 -29.34
N ASN A 341 4.65 28.71 -29.69
CA ASN A 341 4.52 30.15 -29.73
C ASN A 341 4.06 30.56 -31.12
N THR A 342 2.78 30.94 -31.25
CA THR A 342 2.16 31.29 -32.53
C THR A 342 2.72 32.59 -33.14
N MET A 343 3.29 33.47 -32.31
CA MET A 343 3.86 34.74 -32.80
C MET A 343 5.23 34.54 -33.43
N THR A 344 6.03 33.64 -32.86
CA THR A 344 7.39 33.34 -33.38
C THR A 344 7.44 32.08 -34.24
N THR A 345 6.33 31.35 -34.35
CA THR A 345 6.19 30.05 -35.06
C THR A 345 7.22 29.02 -34.59
N VAL A 346 7.63 29.07 -33.34
CA VAL A 346 8.67 28.21 -32.77
C VAL A 346 8.11 27.42 -31.58
N THR A 347 8.49 26.15 -31.48
CA THR A 347 8.24 25.36 -30.28
C THR A 347 9.22 25.81 -29.20
N GLU A 348 8.69 26.14 -28.05
CA GLU A 348 9.46 26.53 -26.85
C GLU A 348 9.31 25.47 -25.78
N TYR A 349 10.31 25.36 -24.92
CA TYR A 349 10.32 24.42 -23.79
C TYR A 349 10.82 25.09 -22.52
N ARG A 350 10.45 24.50 -21.37
CA ARG A 350 11.11 24.73 -20.08
C ARG A 350 11.29 23.42 -19.34
N GLU A 351 12.30 23.33 -18.50
CA GLU A 351 12.50 22.20 -17.59
C GLU A 351 11.67 22.43 -16.31
N ARG A 352 10.85 21.44 -15.92
CA ARG A 352 9.93 21.56 -14.77
C ARG A 352 10.64 21.67 -13.42
N ASN A 353 11.81 21.07 -13.28
CA ASN A 353 12.55 20.96 -12.02
C ASN A 353 13.69 21.97 -11.90
N THR A 354 13.68 23.02 -12.67
CA THR A 354 14.66 24.09 -12.60
C THR A 354 14.03 25.41 -12.14
N PHE A 355 14.83 26.25 -11.48
CA PHE A 355 14.39 27.62 -11.09
C PHE A 355 14.20 28.55 -12.32
N CYS A 356 14.31 28.02 -13.52
CA CYS A 356 14.12 28.79 -14.74
C CYS A 356 12.66 28.81 -15.15
N PHE A 357 11.95 29.90 -14.87
CA PHE A 357 10.55 30.08 -15.21
C PHE A 357 10.29 30.47 -16.66
N CYS A 358 11.35 30.72 -17.44
CA CYS A 358 11.23 31.21 -18.82
C CYS A 358 11.23 30.04 -19.83
N PHE A 359 10.31 30.11 -20.78
CA PHE A 359 10.31 29.25 -21.96
C PHE A 359 11.45 29.68 -22.92
N ARG A 360 12.14 28.70 -23.50
CA ARG A 360 13.24 28.90 -24.45
C ARG A 360 12.95 28.15 -25.74
N PRO A 361 13.38 28.66 -26.89
CA PRO A 361 13.23 27.98 -28.19
C PRO A 361 13.88 26.59 -28.18
N VAL A 362 13.21 25.62 -28.77
CA VAL A 362 13.80 24.30 -29.03
C VAL A 362 14.80 24.39 -30.18
N THR A 363 16.06 24.26 -29.86
CA THR A 363 17.17 24.24 -30.82
C THR A 363 17.74 22.84 -30.98
N ASN A 364 18.60 22.61 -31.97
CA ASN A 364 19.33 21.35 -32.11
C ASN A 364 20.16 21.01 -30.86
N ARG A 365 20.76 22.03 -30.23
CA ARG A 365 21.49 21.85 -28.96
C ARG A 365 20.56 21.37 -27.83
N THR A 366 19.34 21.91 -27.76
CA THR A 366 18.33 21.49 -26.82
C THR A 366 17.91 20.06 -27.07
N ARG A 367 17.64 19.69 -28.34
CA ARG A 367 17.29 18.31 -28.70
C ARG A 367 18.37 17.33 -28.26
N ASN A 368 19.66 17.65 -28.52
CA ASN A 368 20.79 16.82 -28.10
C ASN A 368 20.88 16.69 -26.57
N SER A 369 20.61 17.75 -25.83
CA SER A 369 20.57 17.72 -24.34
C SER A 369 19.44 16.84 -23.83
N ILE A 370 18.24 16.96 -24.40
CA ILE A 370 17.08 16.11 -24.06
C ILE A 370 17.39 14.64 -24.36
N ALA A 371 17.97 14.35 -25.52
CA ALA A 371 18.37 12.99 -25.90
C ALA A 371 19.41 12.40 -24.95
N MET A 372 20.39 13.19 -24.54
CA MET A 372 21.41 12.77 -23.59
C MET A 372 20.80 12.46 -22.21
N ASN A 373 19.87 13.29 -21.73
CA ASN A 373 19.15 13.06 -20.49
C ASN A 373 18.27 11.80 -20.57
N ALA A 374 17.63 11.55 -21.72
CA ALA A 374 16.85 10.34 -21.94
C ALA A 374 17.72 9.07 -21.93
N ARG A 375 18.89 9.10 -22.54
CA ARG A 375 19.86 8.00 -22.53
C ARG A 375 20.34 7.65 -21.12
N LEU A 376 20.51 8.63 -20.25
CA LEU A 376 20.85 8.40 -18.84
C LEU A 376 19.75 7.63 -18.09
N GLU A 377 18.50 7.68 -18.55
CA GLU A 377 17.37 6.92 -18.05
C GLU A 377 17.07 5.64 -18.86
N GLY A 378 17.98 5.26 -19.75
CA GLY A 378 17.85 4.05 -20.57
C GLY A 378 16.85 4.19 -21.73
N LEU A 379 16.54 5.42 -22.16
CA LEU A 379 15.68 5.73 -23.30
C LEU A 379 16.51 6.18 -24.49
N ASN A 380 16.25 5.61 -25.66
CA ASN A 380 16.91 6.01 -26.90
C ASN A 380 15.92 6.74 -27.81
N LEU A 381 15.92 8.07 -27.75
CA LEU A 381 14.93 8.92 -28.46
C LEU A 381 15.19 9.03 -29.98
N TRP A 382 16.33 8.58 -30.50
CA TRP A 382 16.78 8.90 -31.85
C TRP A 382 17.02 7.68 -32.75
N ASP A 383 16.63 6.49 -32.35
CA ASP A 383 16.77 5.31 -33.21
C ASP A 383 15.55 5.12 -34.15
N ARG A 384 14.92 6.25 -34.55
CA ARG A 384 13.86 6.31 -35.58
C ARG A 384 14.20 7.29 -36.67
#